data_f68e8f0d51e4811e7583821b800a042a
#
_entry.id   f68e8f0d51e4811e7583821b800a042a
#
_cell.length_a   1.000
_cell.length_b   1.000
_cell.length_c   1.000
_cell.angle_alpha   90.00
_cell.angle_beta   90.00
_cell.angle_gamma   90.00
#
_symmetry.space_group_name_H-M   'P 1'
#
loop_
_entity.id
_entity.type
_entity.pdbx_description
1 polymer ?
#
loop_
_entity_poly.entity_id
_entity_poly.type
_entity_poly.pdbx_seq_one_letter_code
_entity_poly.pdbx_strand_id
1 'polypeptide(L)'
;MSQKWLQLKELGNNQFKNQNYTSAIDYYTRGIELNQSEPVLYANRATCFKCLGRYKESVSDYKRAIQLGPRNTKNLKKLSSVYIILGNFGEASMLLQKCCNLEPGDSSHSYELNRVKKMVEDFEKINEKVKETKWDDVEEESKKLLESASSFIELQKIYIHACLELCKFQQVIDYIKNNVSSYTKSKDEEFQYLLAKTYYFKGDYDLAKREINDLIRHGYNDDKYKKLKKNIETINALYNR
;
A
#
# COMPACT_ATOMS: atom_id res chain seq x y z
N MET A 1 -15.46 -21.70 30.26
CA MET A 1 -14.90 -21.37 28.93
C MET A 1 -14.50 -19.89 28.74
N SER A 2 -15.08 -18.95 29.50
CA SER A 2 -14.87 -17.51 29.33
C SER A 2 -13.44 -16.98 29.62
N GLN A 3 -12.63 -17.64 30.42
CA GLN A 3 -11.30 -17.15 30.80
C GLN A 3 -10.19 -17.51 29.79
N LYS A 4 -10.34 -18.54 28.98
CA LYS A 4 -9.27 -19.05 28.09
C LYS A 4 -8.97 -18.09 26.93
N TRP A 5 -9.98 -17.48 26.33
CA TRP A 5 -9.76 -16.47 25.28
C TRP A 5 -9.09 -15.18 25.82
N LEU A 6 -9.38 -14.81 27.08
CA LEU A 6 -8.73 -13.69 27.77
C LEU A 6 -7.22 -13.95 27.94
N GLN A 7 -6.84 -15.17 28.38
CA GLN A 7 -5.44 -15.56 28.48
C GLN A 7 -4.73 -15.49 27.13
N LEU A 8 -5.38 -16.00 26.07
CA LEU A 8 -4.85 -15.92 24.71
C LEU A 8 -4.69 -14.47 24.23
N LYS A 9 -5.66 -13.60 24.55
CA LYS A 9 -5.54 -12.16 24.25
C LYS A 9 -4.31 -11.54 24.94
N GLU A 10 -4.08 -11.84 26.22
CA GLU A 10 -2.91 -11.30 26.94
C GLU A 10 -1.59 -11.86 26.41
N LEU A 11 -1.53 -13.16 26.06
CA LEU A 11 -0.36 -13.73 25.39
C LEU A 11 -0.10 -13.04 24.03
N GLY A 12 -1.16 -12.82 23.25
CA GLY A 12 -1.07 -12.05 22.01
C GLY A 12 -0.58 -10.61 22.22
N ASN A 13 -1.09 -9.92 23.25
CA ASN A 13 -0.64 -8.56 23.61
C ASN A 13 0.85 -8.54 23.98
N ASN A 14 1.34 -9.56 24.70
CA ASN A 14 2.76 -9.67 25.04
C ASN A 14 3.64 -9.89 23.80
N GLN A 15 3.20 -10.77 22.89
CA GLN A 15 3.91 -10.95 21.61
C GLN A 15 3.91 -9.68 20.76
N PHE A 16 2.79 -8.95 20.73
CA PHE A 16 2.70 -7.66 20.03
C PHE A 16 3.69 -6.62 20.59
N LYS A 17 3.79 -6.50 21.93
CA LYS A 17 4.76 -5.60 22.58
C LYS A 17 6.21 -5.95 22.23
N ASN A 18 6.49 -7.25 22.04
CA ASN A 18 7.80 -7.75 21.62
C ASN A 18 8.00 -7.69 20.09
N GLN A 19 7.08 -7.07 19.34
CA GLN A 19 7.07 -6.97 17.88
C GLN A 19 6.99 -8.33 17.15
N ASN A 20 6.66 -9.40 17.84
CA ASN A 20 6.44 -10.73 17.29
C ASN A 20 5.03 -10.85 16.70
N TYR A 21 4.73 -10.07 15.66
CA TYR A 21 3.39 -9.91 15.11
C TYR A 21 2.78 -11.21 14.60
N THR A 22 3.58 -12.10 14.00
CA THR A 22 3.09 -13.42 13.53
C THR A 22 2.61 -14.29 14.69
N SER A 23 3.37 -14.37 15.78
CA SER A 23 2.93 -15.10 16.98
C SER A 23 1.72 -14.44 17.64
N ALA A 24 1.65 -13.11 17.66
CA ALA A 24 0.48 -12.40 18.17
C ALA A 24 -0.79 -12.75 17.37
N ILE A 25 -0.70 -12.81 16.03
CA ILE A 25 -1.79 -13.22 15.14
C ILE A 25 -2.30 -14.62 15.51
N ASP A 26 -1.40 -15.58 15.75
CA ASP A 26 -1.79 -16.95 16.14
C ASP A 26 -2.60 -16.95 17.46
N TYR A 27 -2.10 -16.28 18.50
CA TYR A 27 -2.82 -16.16 19.77
C TYR A 27 -4.19 -15.51 19.63
N TYR A 28 -4.30 -14.40 18.88
CA TYR A 28 -5.59 -13.75 18.64
C TYR A 28 -6.52 -14.64 17.82
N THR A 29 -6.01 -15.38 16.84
CA THR A 29 -6.81 -16.32 16.03
C THR A 29 -7.41 -17.42 16.90
N ARG A 30 -6.62 -18.06 17.75
CA ARG A 30 -7.09 -19.05 18.73
C ARG A 30 -8.06 -18.44 19.73
N GLY A 31 -7.88 -17.17 20.11
CA GLY A 31 -8.83 -16.41 20.93
C GLY A 31 -10.18 -16.22 20.24
N ILE A 32 -10.18 -15.88 18.95
CA ILE A 32 -11.36 -15.72 18.09
C ILE A 32 -12.12 -17.06 17.95
N GLU A 33 -11.43 -18.18 17.79
CA GLU A 33 -12.03 -19.51 17.71
C GLU A 33 -12.84 -19.83 18.99
N LEU A 34 -12.38 -19.34 20.16
CA LEU A 34 -13.07 -19.53 21.43
C LEU A 34 -14.18 -18.49 21.69
N ASN A 35 -14.06 -17.28 21.15
CA ASN A 35 -15.04 -16.22 21.30
C ASN A 35 -15.09 -15.29 20.05
N GLN A 36 -15.93 -15.68 19.10
CA GLN A 36 -16.13 -14.96 17.84
C GLN A 36 -16.86 -13.61 17.99
N SER A 37 -17.42 -13.33 19.14
CA SER A 37 -18.19 -12.10 19.41
C SER A 37 -17.35 -11.01 20.08
N GLU A 38 -16.07 -11.22 20.31
CA GLU A 38 -15.19 -10.30 21.01
C GLU A 38 -14.47 -9.35 20.03
N PRO A 39 -14.87 -8.07 19.90
CA PRO A 39 -14.32 -7.15 18.90
C PRO A 39 -12.85 -6.84 19.13
N VAL A 40 -12.35 -6.89 20.37
CA VAL A 40 -10.96 -6.54 20.68
C VAL A 40 -9.96 -7.52 20.06
N LEU A 41 -10.31 -8.80 19.93
CA LEU A 41 -9.45 -9.80 19.33
C LEU A 41 -9.21 -9.51 17.83
N TYR A 42 -10.28 -9.19 17.11
CA TYR A 42 -10.20 -8.80 15.72
C TYR A 42 -9.40 -7.50 15.53
N ALA A 43 -9.68 -6.48 16.38
CA ALA A 43 -8.97 -5.21 16.31
C ALA A 43 -7.47 -5.32 16.60
N ASN A 44 -7.08 -6.20 17.52
CA ASN A 44 -5.68 -6.44 17.83
C ASN A 44 -4.99 -7.24 16.72
N ARG A 45 -5.65 -8.28 16.17
CA ARG A 45 -5.13 -9.03 15.02
C ARG A 45 -4.98 -8.15 13.79
N ALA A 46 -5.97 -7.28 13.52
CA ALA A 46 -5.91 -6.28 12.46
C ALA A 46 -4.70 -5.35 12.60
N THR A 47 -4.38 -4.94 13.85
CA THR A 47 -3.20 -4.12 14.12
C THR A 47 -1.92 -4.86 13.75
N CYS A 48 -1.81 -6.16 14.07
CA CYS A 48 -0.67 -6.99 13.69
C CYS A 48 -0.56 -7.13 12.17
N PHE A 49 -1.68 -7.38 11.47
CA PHE A 49 -1.70 -7.42 10.01
C PHE A 49 -1.24 -6.09 9.39
N LYS A 50 -1.67 -4.95 9.94
CA LYS A 50 -1.19 -3.63 9.50
C LYS A 50 0.32 -3.49 9.66
N CYS A 51 0.89 -3.89 10.81
CA CYS A 51 2.34 -3.83 11.05
C CYS A 51 3.15 -4.71 10.08
N LEU A 52 2.56 -5.80 9.60
CA LEU A 52 3.16 -6.69 8.60
C LEU A 52 2.88 -6.27 7.14
N GLY A 53 2.24 -5.14 6.89
CA GLY A 53 1.84 -4.71 5.55
C GLY A 53 0.71 -5.54 4.90
N ARG A 54 0.06 -6.41 5.67
CA ARG A 54 -1.06 -7.26 5.24
C ARG A 54 -2.38 -6.50 5.33
N TYR A 55 -2.50 -5.44 4.53
CA TYR A 55 -3.58 -4.47 4.67
C TYR A 55 -4.97 -5.03 4.36
N LYS A 56 -5.10 -6.00 3.45
CA LYS A 56 -6.41 -6.61 3.12
C LYS A 56 -7.00 -7.34 4.30
N GLU A 57 -6.17 -8.15 4.99
CA GLU A 57 -6.57 -8.85 6.20
C GLU A 57 -6.84 -7.88 7.35
N SER A 58 -6.02 -6.83 7.47
CA SER A 58 -6.23 -5.77 8.46
C SER A 58 -7.59 -5.08 8.28
N VAL A 59 -7.96 -4.71 7.04
CA VAL A 59 -9.26 -4.12 6.72
C VAL A 59 -10.41 -5.07 7.07
N SER A 60 -10.29 -6.35 6.72
CA SER A 60 -11.31 -7.38 7.01
C SER A 60 -11.58 -7.47 8.51
N ASP A 61 -10.51 -7.59 9.30
CA ASP A 61 -10.62 -7.74 10.76
C ASP A 61 -11.14 -6.47 11.44
N TYR A 62 -10.68 -5.27 11.03
CA TYR A 62 -11.24 -4.02 11.58
C TYR A 62 -12.71 -3.85 11.21
N LYS A 63 -13.14 -4.21 10.00
CA LYS A 63 -14.56 -4.21 9.63
C LYS A 63 -15.35 -5.14 10.53
N ARG A 64 -14.83 -6.33 10.83
CA ARG A 64 -15.50 -7.27 11.75
C ARG A 64 -15.56 -6.71 13.19
N ALA A 65 -14.49 -6.12 13.68
CA ALA A 65 -14.46 -5.46 14.99
C ALA A 65 -15.48 -4.32 15.10
N ILE A 66 -15.66 -3.53 14.03
CA ILE A 66 -16.63 -2.44 13.97
C ILE A 66 -18.07 -2.98 13.86
N GLN A 67 -18.31 -4.07 13.16
CA GLN A 67 -19.64 -4.72 13.15
C GLN A 67 -20.06 -5.18 14.54
N LEU A 68 -19.14 -5.71 15.35
CA LEU A 68 -19.38 -6.16 16.71
C LEU A 68 -19.47 -4.98 17.70
N GLY A 69 -18.82 -3.86 17.42
CA GLY A 69 -18.83 -2.64 18.24
C GLY A 69 -18.90 -1.36 17.41
N PRO A 70 -20.08 -1.01 16.86
CA PRO A 70 -20.22 0.02 15.80
C PRO A 70 -19.98 1.47 16.28
N ARG A 71 -19.93 1.69 17.59
CA ARG A 71 -19.66 3.00 18.20
C ARG A 71 -18.23 3.16 18.72
N ASN A 72 -17.36 2.19 18.48
CA ASN A 72 -15.96 2.24 18.91
C ASN A 72 -15.14 3.11 17.97
N THR A 73 -14.99 4.39 18.31
CA THR A 73 -14.23 5.39 17.53
C THR A 73 -12.76 5.01 17.34
N LYS A 74 -12.14 4.32 18.33
CA LYS A 74 -10.76 3.83 18.20
C LYS A 74 -10.61 2.84 17.04
N ASN A 75 -11.56 1.92 16.86
CA ASN A 75 -11.52 0.98 15.72
C ASN A 75 -11.81 1.67 14.39
N LEU A 76 -12.72 2.66 14.36
CA LEU A 76 -13.00 3.48 13.19
C LEU A 76 -11.73 4.26 12.75
N LYS A 77 -11.04 4.91 13.68
CA LYS A 77 -9.76 5.62 13.42
C LYS A 77 -8.66 4.66 12.95
N LYS A 78 -8.54 3.49 13.54
CA LYS A 78 -7.55 2.49 13.10
C LYS A 78 -7.83 2.01 11.68
N LEU A 79 -9.08 1.73 11.33
CA LEU A 79 -9.45 1.37 9.96
C LEU A 79 -9.21 2.52 8.98
N SER A 80 -9.57 3.77 9.34
CA SER A 80 -9.29 4.94 8.49
C SER A 80 -7.80 5.08 8.21
N SER A 81 -6.93 4.82 9.21
CA SER A 81 -5.48 4.86 8.99
C SER A 81 -4.97 3.80 8.01
N VAL A 82 -5.61 2.63 7.93
CA VAL A 82 -5.28 1.62 6.91
C VAL A 82 -5.74 2.09 5.52
N TYR A 83 -6.92 2.68 5.43
CA TYR A 83 -7.41 3.23 4.17
C TYR A 83 -6.55 4.40 3.65
N ILE A 84 -6.03 5.27 4.53
CA ILE A 84 -5.08 6.32 4.15
C ILE A 84 -3.82 5.72 3.52
N ILE A 85 -3.24 4.69 4.14
CA ILE A 85 -2.05 3.99 3.61
C ILE A 85 -2.31 3.44 2.19
N LEU A 86 -3.53 2.96 1.95
CA LEU A 86 -3.95 2.39 0.66
C LEU A 86 -4.40 3.44 -0.37
N GLY A 87 -4.47 4.72 -0.01
CA GLY A 87 -5.01 5.79 -0.85
C GLY A 87 -6.54 5.82 -0.95
N ASN A 88 -7.24 5.02 -0.15
CA ASN A 88 -8.71 4.99 -0.12
C ASN A 88 -9.25 6.15 0.76
N PHE A 89 -8.99 7.38 0.32
CA PHE A 89 -9.29 8.59 1.10
C PHE A 89 -10.78 8.82 1.32
N GLY A 90 -11.65 8.38 0.39
CA GLY A 90 -13.10 8.47 0.53
C GLY A 90 -13.61 7.67 1.73
N GLU A 91 -13.22 6.40 1.83
CA GLU A 91 -13.58 5.52 2.93
C GLU A 91 -12.98 6.02 4.26
N ALA A 92 -11.74 6.51 4.23
CA ALA A 92 -11.12 7.09 5.41
C ALA A 92 -11.90 8.31 5.91
N SER A 93 -12.30 9.22 5.02
CA SER A 93 -13.09 10.40 5.35
C SER A 93 -14.46 10.05 5.94
N MET A 94 -15.16 9.04 5.38
CA MET A 94 -16.45 8.59 5.92
C MET A 94 -16.33 8.05 7.35
N LEU A 95 -15.29 7.27 7.64
CA LEU A 95 -15.05 6.75 8.98
C LEU A 95 -14.72 7.86 9.99
N LEU A 96 -13.90 8.83 9.60
CA LEU A 96 -13.53 9.97 10.42
C LEU A 96 -14.72 10.90 10.65
N GLN A 97 -15.58 11.13 9.65
CA GLN A 97 -16.83 11.86 9.81
C GLN A 97 -17.75 11.16 10.83
N LYS A 98 -17.81 9.82 10.79
CA LYS A 98 -18.56 9.04 11.79
C LYS A 98 -17.96 9.21 13.18
N CYS A 99 -16.64 9.30 13.34
CA CYS A 99 -16.01 9.59 14.62
C CYS A 99 -16.40 10.99 15.13
N CYS A 100 -16.36 12.02 14.27
CA CYS A 100 -16.81 13.37 14.61
C CYS A 100 -18.28 13.40 15.12
N ASN A 101 -19.15 12.61 14.48
CA ASN A 101 -20.57 12.54 14.86
C ASN A 101 -20.78 11.78 16.18
N LEU A 102 -19.93 10.79 16.49
CA LEU A 102 -20.02 10.02 17.74
C LEU A 102 -19.43 10.75 18.94
N GLU A 103 -18.38 11.52 18.72
CA GLU A 103 -17.63 12.26 19.75
C GLU A 103 -17.38 13.70 19.28
N PRO A 104 -18.41 14.59 19.25
CA PRO A 104 -18.30 15.94 18.71
C PRO A 104 -17.31 16.84 19.48
N GLY A 105 -17.04 16.50 20.75
CA GLY A 105 -16.10 17.25 21.60
C GLY A 105 -14.62 16.91 21.38
N ASP A 106 -14.30 15.83 20.64
CA ASP A 106 -12.91 15.45 20.34
C ASP A 106 -12.43 16.09 19.04
N SER A 107 -11.71 17.21 19.17
CA SER A 107 -11.13 17.95 18.01
C SER A 107 -10.12 17.12 17.22
N SER A 108 -9.58 16.03 17.77
CA SER A 108 -8.63 15.17 17.03
C SER A 108 -9.27 14.49 15.81
N HIS A 109 -10.58 14.23 15.87
CA HIS A 109 -11.31 13.63 14.75
C HIS A 109 -11.45 14.59 13.56
N SER A 110 -11.81 15.85 13.84
CA SER A 110 -11.92 16.89 12.83
C SER A 110 -10.55 17.26 12.24
N TYR A 111 -9.51 17.26 13.05
CA TYR A 111 -8.13 17.45 12.56
C TYR A 111 -7.73 16.35 11.54
N GLU A 112 -7.93 15.08 11.91
CA GLU A 112 -7.61 13.95 11.00
C GLU A 112 -8.48 13.97 9.74
N LEU A 113 -9.77 14.32 9.86
CA LEU A 113 -10.66 14.45 8.69
C LEU A 113 -10.17 15.53 7.74
N ASN A 114 -9.80 16.71 8.24
CA ASN A 114 -9.27 17.79 7.41
C ASN A 114 -7.94 17.42 6.78
N ARG A 115 -7.09 16.67 7.50
CA ARG A 115 -5.84 16.14 6.94
C ARG A 115 -6.11 15.22 5.74
N VAL A 116 -7.10 14.32 5.84
CA VAL A 116 -7.46 13.44 4.71
C VAL A 116 -8.05 14.22 3.55
N LYS A 117 -8.91 15.22 3.79
CA LYS A 117 -9.43 16.10 2.74
C LYS A 117 -8.31 16.80 1.98
N LYS A 118 -7.31 17.31 2.71
CA LYS A 118 -6.12 17.92 2.08
C LYS A 118 -5.34 16.91 1.22
N MET A 119 -5.23 15.64 1.65
CA MET A 119 -4.57 14.60 0.83
C MET A 119 -5.31 14.36 -0.50
N VAL A 120 -6.64 14.45 -0.52
CA VAL A 120 -7.43 14.38 -1.77
C VAL A 120 -7.08 15.55 -2.68
N GLU A 121 -7.11 16.78 -2.14
CA GLU A 121 -6.75 17.99 -2.89
C GLU A 121 -5.32 17.93 -3.44
N ASP A 122 -4.37 17.45 -2.64
CA ASP A 122 -2.98 17.31 -3.05
C ASP A 122 -2.84 16.27 -4.18
N PHE A 123 -3.58 15.16 -4.12
CA PHE A 123 -3.60 14.16 -5.19
C PHE A 123 -4.22 14.69 -6.48
N GLU A 124 -5.30 15.47 -6.40
CA GLU A 124 -5.91 16.15 -7.56
C GLU A 124 -4.93 17.11 -8.23
N LYS A 125 -4.19 17.92 -7.45
CA LYS A 125 -3.14 18.81 -7.96
C LYS A 125 -2.00 18.06 -8.64
N ILE A 126 -1.57 16.93 -8.07
CA ILE A 126 -0.57 16.06 -8.70
C ILE A 126 -1.06 15.62 -10.09
N ASN A 127 -2.33 15.17 -10.20
CA ASN A 127 -2.90 14.75 -11.48
C ASN A 127 -3.01 15.89 -12.50
N GLU A 128 -3.27 17.12 -12.07
CA GLU A 128 -3.24 18.31 -12.95
C GLU A 128 -1.82 18.56 -13.47
N LYS A 129 -0.81 18.50 -12.59
CA LYS A 129 0.60 18.68 -12.96
C LYS A 129 1.12 17.58 -13.89
N VAL A 130 0.63 16.34 -13.74
CA VAL A 130 0.90 15.25 -14.70
C VAL A 130 0.42 15.63 -16.10
N LYS A 131 -0.78 16.20 -16.24
CA LYS A 131 -1.31 16.68 -17.54
C LYS A 131 -0.48 17.81 -18.12
N GLU A 132 0.07 18.66 -17.26
CA GLU A 132 0.95 19.77 -17.64
C GLU A 132 2.41 19.37 -17.86
N THR A 133 2.75 18.08 -17.67
CA THR A 133 4.12 17.52 -17.79
C THR A 133 5.15 18.21 -16.88
N LYS A 134 4.73 18.71 -15.73
CA LYS A 134 5.59 19.33 -14.71
C LYS A 134 6.24 18.28 -13.80
N TRP A 135 7.14 17.49 -14.37
CA TRP A 135 7.65 16.27 -13.75
C TRP A 135 8.43 16.49 -12.45
N ASP A 136 9.17 17.60 -12.30
CA ASP A 136 9.87 17.92 -11.05
C ASP A 136 8.89 18.12 -9.90
N ASP A 137 7.82 18.90 -10.12
CA ASP A 137 6.77 19.12 -9.13
C ASP A 137 6.02 17.81 -8.81
N VAL A 138 5.71 16.99 -9.84
CA VAL A 138 5.04 15.70 -9.69
C VAL A 138 5.88 14.76 -8.83
N GLU A 139 7.19 14.69 -9.05
CA GLU A 139 8.09 13.84 -8.27
C GLU A 139 8.12 14.27 -6.81
N GLU A 140 8.31 15.57 -6.53
CA GLU A 140 8.38 16.08 -5.17
C GLU A 140 7.08 15.89 -4.39
N GLU A 141 5.94 16.29 -4.99
CA GLU A 141 4.64 16.24 -4.32
C GLU A 141 4.13 14.80 -4.13
N SER A 142 4.33 13.94 -5.15
CA SER A 142 3.94 12.52 -5.01
C SER A 142 4.78 11.81 -3.95
N LYS A 143 6.08 12.09 -3.87
CA LYS A 143 6.95 11.55 -2.81
C LYS A 143 6.47 11.96 -1.43
N LYS A 144 6.12 13.24 -1.24
CA LYS A 144 5.60 13.76 0.03
C LYS A 144 4.27 13.11 0.42
N LEU A 145 3.35 12.94 -0.52
CA LEU A 145 2.05 12.30 -0.24
C LEU A 145 2.24 10.81 0.06
N LEU A 146 3.20 10.13 -0.57
CA LEU A 146 3.55 8.73 -0.32
C LEU A 146 4.09 8.47 1.11
N GLU A 147 4.59 9.47 1.83
CA GLU A 147 4.96 9.32 3.24
C GLU A 147 3.77 8.90 4.11
N SER A 148 2.56 9.37 3.77
CA SER A 148 1.32 9.02 4.48
C SER A 148 0.54 7.90 3.80
N ALA A 149 0.57 7.82 2.47
CA ALA A 149 -0.16 6.87 1.63
C ALA A 149 0.80 5.87 0.94
N SER A 150 1.67 5.24 1.71
CA SER A 150 2.82 4.46 1.22
C SER A 150 2.48 3.27 0.32
N SER A 151 1.24 2.78 0.36
CA SER A 151 0.75 1.66 -0.45
C SER A 151 -0.35 2.07 -1.44
N PHE A 152 -0.44 3.36 -1.74
CA PHE A 152 -1.32 3.87 -2.78
C PHE A 152 -0.71 3.60 -4.16
N ILE A 153 -1.15 2.51 -4.78
CA ILE A 153 -0.55 1.95 -6.02
C ILE A 153 -0.54 2.98 -7.16
N GLU A 154 -1.63 3.70 -7.36
CA GLU A 154 -1.73 4.69 -8.43
C GLU A 154 -0.70 5.82 -8.25
N LEU A 155 -0.58 6.35 -7.02
CA LEU A 155 0.40 7.38 -6.70
C LEU A 155 1.85 6.87 -6.82
N GLN A 156 2.11 5.61 -6.44
CA GLN A 156 3.42 5.00 -6.65
C GLN A 156 3.81 4.95 -8.13
N LYS A 157 2.86 4.60 -9.00
CA LYS A 157 3.07 4.59 -10.46
C LYS A 157 3.33 6.00 -11.02
N ILE A 158 2.58 7.00 -10.55
CA ILE A 158 2.78 8.41 -10.92
C ILE A 158 4.19 8.87 -10.53
N TYR A 159 4.62 8.59 -9.30
CA TYR A 159 5.96 8.91 -8.81
C TYR A 159 7.06 8.25 -9.66
N ILE A 160 6.93 6.96 -9.95
CA ILE A 160 7.88 6.22 -10.78
C ILE A 160 7.92 6.81 -12.20
N HIS A 161 6.77 7.16 -12.76
CA HIS A 161 6.70 7.77 -14.09
C HIS A 161 7.42 9.12 -14.12
N ALA A 162 7.19 9.98 -13.14
CA ALA A 162 7.89 11.26 -13.02
C ALA A 162 9.41 11.08 -12.93
N CYS A 163 9.88 10.12 -12.10
CA CYS A 163 11.30 9.79 -12.01
C CYS A 163 11.89 9.29 -13.34
N LEU A 164 11.11 8.55 -14.15
CA LEU A 164 11.54 8.10 -15.48
C LEU A 164 11.68 9.26 -16.47
N GLU A 165 10.72 10.19 -16.49
CA GLU A 165 10.77 11.38 -17.35
C GLU A 165 11.94 12.30 -16.96
N LEU A 166 12.31 12.33 -15.68
CA LEU A 166 13.49 13.05 -15.16
C LEU A 166 14.80 12.28 -15.29
N CYS A 167 14.82 11.12 -15.95
CA CYS A 167 15.98 10.23 -16.10
C CYS A 167 16.62 9.77 -14.77
N LYS A 168 15.86 9.75 -13.66
CA LYS A 168 16.30 9.31 -12.33
C LYS A 168 16.24 7.77 -12.18
N PHE A 169 16.86 7.03 -13.09
CA PHE A 169 16.70 5.56 -13.22
C PHE A 169 17.09 4.78 -11.97
N GLN A 170 18.18 5.16 -11.31
CA GLN A 170 18.60 4.46 -10.08
C GLN A 170 17.57 4.64 -8.97
N GLN A 171 16.99 5.83 -8.84
CA GLN A 171 15.94 6.13 -7.87
C GLN A 171 14.68 5.28 -8.09
N VAL A 172 14.27 5.04 -9.35
CA VAL A 172 13.18 4.14 -9.69
C VAL A 172 13.46 2.70 -9.24
N ILE A 173 14.68 2.19 -9.54
CA ILE A 173 15.08 0.83 -9.18
C ILE A 173 15.04 0.65 -7.66
N ASP A 174 15.61 1.59 -6.91
CA ASP A 174 15.68 1.54 -5.46
C ASP A 174 14.27 1.69 -4.85
N TYR A 175 13.44 2.57 -5.40
CA TYR A 175 12.06 2.72 -4.96
C TYR A 175 11.26 1.43 -5.13
N ILE A 176 11.28 0.82 -6.32
CA ILE A 176 10.54 -0.42 -6.60
C ILE A 176 11.04 -1.57 -5.72
N LYS A 177 12.35 -1.68 -5.49
CA LYS A 177 12.93 -2.73 -4.64
C LYS A 177 12.51 -2.59 -3.18
N ASN A 178 12.48 -1.38 -2.66
CA ASN A 178 12.31 -1.12 -1.23
C ASN A 178 10.85 -0.90 -0.82
N ASN A 179 10.01 -0.35 -1.70
CA ASN A 179 8.67 0.11 -1.36
C ASN A 179 7.54 -0.70 -2.01
N VAL A 180 7.81 -1.40 -3.12
CA VAL A 180 6.80 -2.24 -3.78
C VAL A 180 6.99 -3.68 -3.35
N SER A 181 6.02 -4.24 -2.62
CA SER A 181 6.11 -5.62 -2.13
C SER A 181 6.19 -6.63 -3.29
N SER A 182 6.82 -7.78 -3.04
CA SER A 182 6.87 -8.88 -4.01
C SER A 182 5.46 -9.34 -4.44
N TYR A 183 4.52 -9.32 -3.50
CA TYR A 183 3.11 -9.63 -3.78
C TYR A 183 2.46 -8.61 -4.73
N THR A 184 2.71 -7.31 -4.55
CA THR A 184 2.20 -6.26 -5.44
C THR A 184 2.81 -6.40 -6.82
N LYS A 185 4.13 -6.61 -6.92
CA LYS A 185 4.83 -6.84 -8.20
C LYS A 185 4.28 -8.04 -8.97
N SER A 186 3.94 -9.14 -8.28
CA SER A 186 3.42 -10.35 -8.92
C SER A 186 1.97 -10.23 -9.41
N LYS A 187 1.22 -9.23 -8.95
CA LYS A 187 -0.19 -9.01 -9.30
C LYS A 187 -0.45 -7.79 -10.17
N ASP A 188 0.50 -6.88 -10.24
CA ASP A 188 0.41 -5.66 -11.03
C ASP A 188 1.59 -5.62 -12.00
N GLU A 189 1.33 -6.05 -13.22
CA GLU A 189 2.33 -6.14 -14.30
C GLU A 189 2.96 -4.79 -14.62
N GLU A 190 2.30 -3.69 -14.31
CA GLU A 190 2.80 -2.33 -14.59
C GLU A 190 4.13 -2.06 -13.88
N PHE A 191 4.27 -2.47 -12.61
CA PHE A 191 5.53 -2.27 -11.88
C PHE A 191 6.69 -3.05 -12.50
N GLN A 192 6.44 -4.27 -12.98
CA GLN A 192 7.47 -5.06 -13.64
C GLN A 192 7.83 -4.47 -15.01
N TYR A 193 6.83 -3.96 -15.74
CA TYR A 193 7.06 -3.24 -17.00
C TYR A 193 7.87 -1.94 -16.78
N LEU A 194 7.51 -1.15 -15.77
CA LEU A 194 8.24 0.08 -15.41
C LEU A 194 9.69 -0.24 -15.03
N LEU A 195 9.93 -1.34 -14.33
CA LEU A 195 11.28 -1.79 -14.00
C LEU A 195 12.06 -2.22 -15.25
N ALA A 196 11.45 -2.99 -16.15
CA ALA A 196 12.07 -3.37 -17.43
C ALA A 196 12.39 -2.13 -18.28
N LYS A 197 11.46 -1.17 -18.37
CA LYS A 197 11.65 0.12 -19.05
C LYS A 197 12.80 0.91 -18.45
N THR A 198 12.91 0.91 -17.12
CA THR A 198 13.99 1.59 -16.38
C THR A 198 15.35 1.01 -16.72
N TYR A 199 15.49 -0.33 -16.67
CA TYR A 199 16.73 -0.99 -17.04
C TYR A 199 17.11 -0.74 -18.51
N TYR A 200 16.12 -0.73 -19.40
CA TYR A 200 16.34 -0.41 -20.81
C TYR A 200 16.92 1.00 -21.02
N PHE A 201 16.34 2.03 -20.41
CA PHE A 201 16.85 3.40 -20.52
C PHE A 201 18.17 3.61 -19.80
N LYS A 202 18.44 2.84 -18.76
CA LYS A 202 19.74 2.87 -18.06
C LYS A 202 20.86 2.18 -18.84
N GLY A 203 20.52 1.37 -19.86
CA GLY A 203 21.49 0.58 -20.63
C GLY A 203 21.74 -0.84 -20.09
N ASP A 204 21.04 -1.25 -19.04
CA ASP A 204 21.14 -2.59 -18.43
C ASP A 204 20.24 -3.59 -19.21
N TYR A 205 20.57 -3.85 -20.49
CA TYR A 205 19.69 -4.59 -21.43
C TYR A 205 19.41 -6.03 -21.02
N ASP A 206 20.34 -6.72 -20.37
CA ASP A 206 20.14 -8.09 -19.90
C ASP A 206 19.10 -8.16 -18.78
N LEU A 207 19.14 -7.20 -17.85
CA LEU A 207 18.13 -7.08 -16.80
C LEU A 207 16.78 -6.70 -17.39
N ALA A 208 16.74 -5.76 -18.34
CA ALA A 208 15.52 -5.38 -19.03
C ALA A 208 14.89 -6.57 -19.76
N LYS A 209 15.70 -7.39 -20.44
CA LYS A 209 15.26 -8.61 -21.14
C LYS A 209 14.68 -9.65 -20.18
N ARG A 210 15.30 -9.82 -19.01
CA ARG A 210 14.81 -10.75 -18.00
C ARG A 210 13.42 -10.34 -17.50
N GLU A 211 13.25 -9.09 -17.07
CA GLU A 211 11.97 -8.60 -16.55
C GLU A 211 10.85 -8.66 -17.60
N ILE A 212 11.11 -8.30 -18.86
CA ILE A 212 10.11 -8.35 -19.92
C ILE A 212 9.73 -9.78 -20.33
N ASN A 213 10.71 -10.72 -20.33
CA ASN A 213 10.42 -12.12 -20.61
C ASN A 213 9.59 -12.77 -19.50
N ASP A 214 9.83 -12.39 -18.26
CA ASP A 214 9.04 -12.89 -17.12
C ASP A 214 7.58 -12.40 -17.19
N LEU A 215 7.34 -11.15 -17.61
CA LEU A 215 5.98 -10.66 -17.90
C LEU A 215 5.28 -11.54 -18.96
N ILE A 216 5.95 -11.79 -20.08
CA ILE A 216 5.38 -12.57 -21.18
C ILE A 216 5.13 -14.03 -20.76
N ARG A 217 6.00 -14.63 -19.96
CA ARG A 217 5.81 -15.99 -19.40
C ARG A 217 4.61 -16.11 -18.49
N HIS A 218 4.27 -15.03 -17.76
CA HIS A 218 3.07 -14.98 -16.91
C HIS A 218 1.78 -14.73 -17.71
N GLY A 219 1.86 -14.67 -19.05
CA GLY A 219 0.70 -14.54 -19.94
C GLY A 219 0.30 -13.09 -20.25
N TYR A 220 1.05 -12.10 -19.79
CA TYR A 220 0.82 -10.70 -20.14
C TYR A 220 1.28 -10.43 -21.57
N ASN A 221 0.36 -10.02 -22.45
CA ASN A 221 0.61 -9.98 -23.91
C ASN A 221 0.25 -8.62 -24.54
N ASP A 222 0.47 -7.53 -23.81
CA ASP A 222 0.27 -6.16 -24.29
C ASP A 222 1.31 -5.83 -25.39
N ASP A 223 0.91 -5.03 -26.38
CA ASP A 223 1.79 -4.61 -27.47
C ASP A 223 2.95 -3.74 -26.99
N LYS A 224 2.78 -3.01 -25.88
CA LYS A 224 3.86 -2.25 -25.24
C LYS A 224 5.00 -3.16 -24.77
N TYR A 225 4.70 -4.36 -24.28
CA TYR A 225 5.71 -5.34 -23.83
C TYR A 225 6.46 -5.94 -25.00
N LYS A 226 5.75 -6.31 -26.08
CA LYS A 226 6.35 -6.83 -27.33
C LYS A 226 7.26 -5.79 -27.97
N LYS A 227 6.82 -4.52 -28.01
CA LYS A 227 7.61 -3.41 -28.55
C LYS A 227 8.90 -3.21 -27.75
N LEU A 228 8.83 -3.18 -26.43
CA LEU A 228 10.02 -3.03 -25.58
C LEU A 228 10.97 -4.22 -25.76
N LYS A 229 10.46 -5.46 -25.79
CA LYS A 229 11.25 -6.67 -26.05
C LYS A 229 11.97 -6.59 -27.37
N LYS A 230 11.28 -6.22 -28.46
CA LYS A 230 11.88 -6.07 -29.80
C LYS A 230 13.01 -5.03 -29.79
N ASN A 231 12.80 -3.89 -29.12
CA ASN A 231 13.83 -2.86 -29.00
C ASN A 231 15.08 -3.38 -28.27
N ILE A 232 14.91 -4.10 -27.17
CA ILE A 232 16.01 -4.72 -26.40
C ILE A 232 16.78 -5.72 -27.27
N GLU A 233 16.08 -6.60 -27.99
CA GLU A 233 16.69 -7.62 -28.87
C GLU A 233 17.46 -6.97 -30.02
N THR A 234 16.93 -5.88 -30.61
CA THR A 234 17.62 -5.14 -31.69
C THR A 234 18.92 -4.52 -31.19
N ILE A 235 18.90 -3.89 -30.01
CA ILE A 235 20.11 -3.31 -29.44
C ILE A 235 21.14 -4.37 -29.09
N ASN A 236 20.74 -5.47 -28.44
CA ASN A 236 21.63 -6.57 -28.12
C ASN A 236 22.28 -7.19 -29.38
N ALA A 237 21.54 -7.27 -30.48
CA ALA A 237 22.09 -7.75 -31.77
C ALA A 237 23.12 -6.79 -32.37
N LEU A 238 23.05 -5.50 -32.08
CA LEU A 238 24.03 -4.49 -32.54
C LEU A 238 25.31 -4.50 -31.71
N TYR A 239 25.21 -4.72 -30.39
CA TYR A 239 26.35 -4.75 -29.47
C TYR A 239 27.14 -6.06 -29.51
N ASN A 240 26.55 -7.17 -29.98
CA ASN A 240 27.18 -8.49 -30.11
C ASN A 240 27.77 -8.76 -31.51
N ARG A 241 27.84 -7.73 -32.35
CA ARG A 241 28.57 -7.74 -33.65
C ARG A 241 29.91 -7.02 -33.52
#